data_e5d70458c5635f306755311a611f0fc6
#
_entry.id   e5d70458c5635f306755311a611f0fc6
#
_cell.length_a   1.000
_cell.length_b   1.000
_cell.length_c   1.000
_cell.angle_alpha   90.00
_cell.angle_beta   90.00
_cell.angle_gamma   90.00
#
_symmetry.space_group_name_H-M   'P 1'
#
loop_
_entity.id
_entity.type
_entity.pdbx_description
1 polymer ?
#
loop_
_entity_poly.entity_id
_entity_poly.type
_entity_poly.pdbx_seq_one_letter_code
_entity_poly.pdbx_strand_id
1 'polypeptide(L)'
;AAVSIPITMGYAEVAGLPAVYGLYGSVLPIICFALFSTSPQFIFGVDAAPAAIVCAAMSSIGIAAGSEAAMQYVPLVGLFTGLWLFAFYIFGAGRIVNYISTPVMGGFISGICVTIILMQVPKILGGTTGKGELLELTEHILDTVPHMNWLALLLGVVTFAAIQILKRIIPKFPMAVV
;
A
#
# COMPACT_ATOMS: atom_id res chain seq x y z
N ALA A 1 3.81 -13.04 -11.70
CA ALA A 1 4.94 -13.05 -10.76
C ALA A 1 5.82 -11.80 -10.92
N ALA A 2 6.37 -11.48 -12.10
CA ALA A 2 7.27 -10.32 -12.26
C ALA A 2 6.62 -8.97 -11.93
N VAL A 3 5.34 -8.78 -12.26
CA VAL A 3 4.60 -7.54 -11.97
C VAL A 3 4.32 -7.37 -10.47
N SER A 4 4.19 -8.45 -9.70
CA SER A 4 3.91 -8.36 -8.27
C SER A 4 5.11 -7.87 -7.44
N ILE A 5 6.33 -8.07 -7.92
CA ILE A 5 7.55 -7.67 -7.19
C ILE A 5 7.57 -6.15 -6.90
N PRO A 6 7.54 -5.26 -7.91
CA PRO A 6 7.57 -3.83 -7.65
C PRO A 6 6.33 -3.34 -6.88
N ILE A 7 5.16 -3.95 -7.11
CA ILE A 7 3.92 -3.60 -6.42
C ILE A 7 4.02 -3.90 -4.93
N THR A 8 4.48 -5.10 -4.56
CA THR A 8 4.59 -5.50 -3.15
C THR A 8 5.68 -4.72 -2.41
N MET A 9 6.78 -4.38 -3.09
CA MET A 9 7.81 -3.49 -2.55
C MET A 9 7.25 -2.09 -2.29
N GLY A 10 6.47 -1.54 -3.22
CA GLY A 10 5.82 -0.24 -3.05
C GLY A 10 4.83 -0.23 -1.88
N TYR A 11 4.05 -1.29 -1.70
CA TYR A 11 3.11 -1.37 -0.56
C TYR A 11 3.81 -1.55 0.79
N ALA A 12 4.97 -2.23 0.83
CA ALA A 12 5.78 -2.26 2.05
C ALA A 12 6.25 -0.85 2.45
N GLU A 13 6.68 -0.05 1.48
CA GLU A 13 7.05 1.35 1.73
C GLU A 13 5.86 2.21 2.18
N VAL A 14 4.67 1.99 1.62
CA VAL A 14 3.43 2.64 2.08
C VAL A 14 3.12 2.27 3.53
N ALA A 15 3.34 1.01 3.92
CA ALA A 15 3.21 0.55 5.30
C ALA A 15 4.29 1.10 6.26
N GLY A 16 5.28 1.83 5.74
CA GLY A 16 6.39 2.34 6.52
C GLY A 16 7.48 1.32 6.81
N LEU A 17 7.56 0.26 6.02
CA LEU A 17 8.57 -0.80 6.12
C LEU A 17 9.59 -0.72 4.98
N PRO A 18 10.81 -1.24 5.14
CA PRO A 18 11.73 -1.42 4.04
C PRO A 18 11.12 -2.29 2.92
N ALA A 19 11.39 -1.95 1.65
CA ALA A 19 10.81 -2.60 0.48
C ALA A 19 10.99 -4.13 0.46
N VAL A 20 12.08 -4.64 1.03
CA VAL A 20 12.38 -6.09 1.10
C VAL A 20 11.28 -6.88 1.84
N TYR A 21 10.64 -6.28 2.85
CA TYR A 21 9.55 -6.94 3.58
C TYR A 21 8.32 -7.20 2.70
N GLY A 22 8.12 -6.39 1.65
CA GLY A 22 7.09 -6.63 0.64
C GLY A 22 7.30 -7.95 -0.12
N LEU A 23 8.56 -8.31 -0.38
CA LEU A 23 8.88 -9.59 -1.02
C LEU A 23 8.58 -10.77 -0.08
N TYR A 24 8.94 -10.67 1.19
CA TYR A 24 8.60 -11.71 2.17
C TYR A 24 7.09 -11.88 2.31
N GLY A 25 6.34 -10.77 2.35
CA GLY A 25 4.88 -10.76 2.39
C GLY A 25 4.21 -11.30 1.12
N SER A 26 4.91 -11.32 -0.01
CA SER A 26 4.38 -11.85 -1.26
C SER A 26 4.62 -13.35 -1.46
N VAL A 27 5.54 -13.99 -0.75
CA VAL A 27 5.88 -15.41 -0.93
C VAL A 27 5.15 -16.28 0.09
N LEU A 28 5.49 -16.08 1.37
CA LEU A 28 5.01 -16.98 2.44
C LEU A 28 3.47 -16.95 2.60
N PRO A 29 2.82 -15.77 2.69
CA PRO A 29 1.36 -15.72 2.83
C PRO A 29 0.62 -16.30 1.62
N ILE A 30 1.14 -16.14 0.39
CA ILE A 30 0.51 -16.70 -0.80
C ILE A 30 0.58 -18.22 -0.78
N ILE A 31 1.70 -18.81 -0.36
CA ILE A 31 1.84 -20.26 -0.21
C ILE A 31 0.87 -20.79 0.86
N CYS A 32 0.82 -20.14 2.02
CA CYS A 32 -0.12 -20.52 3.08
C CYS A 32 -1.57 -20.40 2.60
N PHE A 33 -1.91 -19.33 1.88
CA PHE A 33 -3.25 -19.17 1.31
C PHE A 33 -3.58 -20.26 0.31
N ALA A 34 -2.67 -20.62 -0.58
CA ALA A 34 -2.86 -21.67 -1.57
C ALA A 34 -3.09 -23.05 -0.92
N LEU A 35 -2.48 -23.31 0.24
CA LEU A 35 -2.63 -24.59 0.96
C LEU A 35 -3.94 -24.67 1.77
N PHE A 36 -4.37 -23.55 2.37
CA PHE A 36 -5.50 -23.55 3.31
C PHE A 36 -6.79 -22.95 2.74
N SER A 37 -6.73 -22.26 1.59
CA SER A 37 -7.90 -21.62 1.01
C SER A 37 -8.76 -22.60 0.24
N THR A 38 -10.07 -22.42 0.37
CA THR A 38 -11.09 -23.14 -0.44
C THR A 38 -11.48 -22.38 -1.71
N SER A 39 -11.00 -21.14 -1.91
CA SER A 39 -11.38 -20.33 -3.07
C SER A 39 -10.30 -20.39 -4.15
N PRO A 40 -10.58 -20.97 -5.33
CA PRO A 40 -9.61 -21.01 -6.43
C PRO A 40 -9.54 -19.71 -7.24
N GLN A 41 -10.44 -18.76 -6.99
CA GLN A 41 -10.56 -17.51 -7.78
C GLN A 41 -9.92 -16.31 -7.10
N PHE A 42 -9.77 -16.33 -5.78
CA PHE A 42 -9.18 -15.23 -5.04
C PHE A 42 -7.67 -15.37 -4.95
N ILE A 43 -6.96 -14.33 -5.30
CA ILE A 43 -5.48 -14.26 -5.16
C ILE A 43 -5.19 -13.38 -3.95
N PHE A 44 -4.67 -13.99 -2.90
CA PHE A 44 -4.22 -13.28 -1.71
C PHE A 44 -2.85 -12.66 -1.96
N GLY A 45 -2.65 -11.43 -1.53
CA GLY A 45 -1.37 -10.73 -1.68
C GLY A 45 -1.29 -9.49 -0.82
N VAL A 46 -0.15 -8.81 -0.89
CA VAL A 46 0.05 -7.50 -0.25
C VAL A 46 -0.85 -6.49 -0.95
N ASP A 47 -1.63 -5.74 -0.16
CA ASP A 47 -2.60 -4.78 -0.67
C ASP A 47 -2.35 -3.38 -0.09
N ALA A 48 -2.76 -2.38 -0.85
CA ALA A 48 -2.58 -0.97 -0.54
C ALA A 48 -3.39 -0.52 0.68
N ALA A 49 -4.63 -1.01 0.82
CA ALA A 49 -5.52 -0.60 1.88
C ALA A 49 -5.01 -0.98 3.28
N PRO A 50 -4.66 -2.25 3.56
CA PRO A 50 -4.05 -2.62 4.82
C PRO A 50 -2.72 -1.92 5.07
N ALA A 51 -1.90 -1.71 4.03
CA ALA A 51 -0.63 -1.02 4.14
C ALA A 51 -0.80 0.43 4.63
N ALA A 52 -1.75 1.17 4.05
CA ALA A 52 -2.06 2.54 4.46
C ALA A 52 -2.61 2.61 5.90
N ILE A 53 -3.50 1.68 6.28
CA ILE A 53 -4.05 1.60 7.64
C ILE A 53 -2.94 1.32 8.67
N VAL A 54 -2.02 0.40 8.36
CA VAL A 54 -0.89 0.10 9.24
C VAL A 54 0.01 1.32 9.38
N CYS A 55 0.31 2.03 8.30
CA CYS A 55 1.10 3.27 8.35
C CYS A 55 0.44 4.33 9.23
N ALA A 56 -0.86 4.58 9.06
CA ALA A 56 -1.61 5.53 9.86
C ALA A 56 -1.63 5.12 11.36
N ALA A 57 -1.85 3.84 11.64
CA ALA A 57 -1.83 3.32 13.00
C ALA A 57 -0.45 3.46 13.67
N MET A 58 0.64 3.20 12.97
CA MET A 58 2.00 3.39 13.48
C MET A 58 2.29 4.87 13.74
N SER A 59 1.88 5.75 12.85
CA SER A 59 2.05 7.19 12.99
C SER A 59 1.27 7.73 14.20
N SER A 60 0.04 7.25 14.44
CA SER A 60 -0.80 7.71 15.56
C SER A 60 -0.21 7.37 16.94
N ILE A 61 0.59 6.31 17.03
CA ILE A 61 1.32 5.93 18.26
C ILE A 61 2.76 6.46 18.30
N GLY A 62 3.12 7.36 17.37
CA GLY A 62 4.42 8.01 17.34
C GLY A 62 5.58 7.15 16.83
N ILE A 63 5.31 6.02 16.18
CA ILE A 63 6.35 5.15 15.62
C ILE A 63 6.71 5.64 14.22
N ALA A 64 7.97 6.03 14.04
CA ALA A 64 8.48 6.47 12.75
C ALA A 64 8.59 5.30 11.75
N ALA A 65 8.23 5.54 10.48
CA ALA A 65 8.40 4.56 9.41
C ALA A 65 9.89 4.21 9.23
N GLY A 66 10.17 2.93 8.98
CA GLY A 66 11.54 2.42 8.81
C GLY A 66 12.34 2.30 10.11
N SER A 67 11.76 2.62 11.27
CA SER A 67 12.42 2.44 12.56
C SER A 67 12.46 0.96 12.97
N GLU A 68 13.40 0.60 13.85
CA GLU A 68 13.45 -0.75 14.43
C GLU A 68 12.15 -1.09 15.18
N ALA A 69 11.54 -0.10 15.82
CA ALA A 69 10.24 -0.25 16.44
C ALA A 69 9.16 -0.65 15.42
N ALA A 70 9.09 0.00 14.26
CA ALA A 70 8.13 -0.36 13.22
C ALA A 70 8.31 -1.82 12.77
N MET A 71 9.55 -2.29 12.64
CA MET A 71 9.85 -3.68 12.25
C MET A 71 9.40 -4.72 13.29
N GLN A 72 9.31 -4.34 14.56
CA GLN A 72 8.82 -5.21 15.63
C GLN A 72 7.29 -5.14 15.79
N TYR A 73 6.71 -3.95 15.72
CA TYR A 73 5.28 -3.76 15.95
C TYR A 73 4.40 -4.17 14.77
N VAL A 74 4.85 -3.99 13.51
CA VAL A 74 4.03 -4.34 12.35
C VAL A 74 3.73 -5.85 12.27
N PRO A 75 4.70 -6.78 12.49
CA PRO A 75 4.39 -8.20 12.58
C PRO A 75 3.44 -8.55 13.72
N LEU A 76 3.55 -7.83 14.84
CA LEU A 76 2.69 -8.02 16.01
C LEU A 76 1.25 -7.59 15.69
N VAL A 77 1.06 -6.46 15.00
CA VAL A 77 -0.25 -6.04 14.48
C VAL A 77 -0.81 -7.09 13.52
N GLY A 78 0.03 -7.65 12.64
CA GLY A 78 -0.36 -8.74 11.74
C GLY A 78 -0.85 -9.97 12.49
N LEU A 79 -0.17 -10.37 13.56
CA LEU A 79 -0.56 -11.48 14.41
C LEU A 79 -1.92 -11.23 15.10
N PHE A 80 -2.10 -10.05 15.70
CA PHE A 80 -3.37 -9.68 16.31
C PHE A 80 -4.51 -9.61 15.29
N THR A 81 -4.25 -9.08 14.09
CA THR A 81 -5.23 -9.05 12.99
C THR A 81 -5.65 -10.47 12.61
N GLY A 82 -4.68 -11.38 12.48
CA GLY A 82 -4.95 -12.80 12.21
C GLY A 82 -5.80 -13.45 13.31
N LEU A 83 -5.50 -13.16 14.58
CA LEU A 83 -6.29 -13.65 15.72
C LEU A 83 -7.73 -13.12 15.69
N TRP A 84 -7.92 -11.83 15.39
CA TRP A 84 -9.26 -11.24 15.25
C TRP A 84 -10.03 -11.83 14.06
N LEU A 85 -9.39 -12.04 12.93
CA LEU A 85 -10.02 -12.69 11.77
C LEU A 85 -10.45 -14.14 12.09
N PHE A 86 -9.63 -14.85 12.85
CA PHE A 86 -9.98 -16.19 13.33
C PHE A 86 -11.17 -16.17 14.29
N ALA A 87 -11.21 -15.21 15.23
CA ALA A 87 -12.36 -15.02 16.08
C ALA A 87 -13.63 -14.69 15.28
N PHE A 88 -13.54 -13.79 14.31
CA PHE A 88 -14.65 -13.46 13.41
C PHE A 88 -15.16 -14.65 12.61
N TYR A 89 -14.27 -15.55 12.21
CA TYR A 89 -14.67 -16.82 11.58
C TYR A 89 -15.52 -17.67 12.52
N ILE A 90 -15.10 -17.84 13.77
CA ILE A 90 -15.86 -18.62 14.78
C ILE A 90 -17.24 -18.01 15.04
N PHE A 91 -17.34 -16.68 15.15
CA PHE A 91 -18.60 -15.98 15.36
C PHE A 91 -19.46 -15.83 14.10
N GLY A 92 -18.99 -16.31 12.95
CA GLY A 92 -19.71 -16.21 11.69
C GLY A 92 -19.89 -14.77 11.20
N ALA A 93 -19.00 -13.86 11.60
CA ALA A 93 -19.05 -12.43 11.27
C ALA A 93 -18.95 -12.15 9.76
N GLY A 94 -18.54 -13.12 8.95
CA GLY A 94 -18.55 -13.00 7.49
C GLY A 94 -19.94 -12.67 6.90
N ARG A 95 -21.02 -12.95 7.62
CA ARG A 95 -22.39 -12.54 7.22
C ARG A 95 -22.57 -11.04 7.23
N ILE A 96 -21.83 -10.30 8.06
CA ILE A 96 -21.89 -8.82 8.17
C ILE A 96 -21.48 -8.19 6.83
N VAL A 97 -20.56 -8.80 6.10
CA VAL A 97 -20.09 -8.30 4.79
C VAL A 97 -21.24 -8.18 3.78
N ASN A 98 -22.25 -9.04 3.89
CA ASN A 98 -23.42 -8.99 3.00
C ASN A 98 -24.30 -7.74 3.20
N TYR A 99 -24.14 -7.02 4.33
CA TYR A 99 -24.86 -5.77 4.60
C TYR A 99 -24.10 -4.54 4.06
N ILE A 100 -22.85 -4.72 3.62
CA ILE A 100 -22.07 -3.62 3.04
C ILE A 100 -22.54 -3.44 1.60
N SER A 101 -23.15 -2.27 1.33
CA SER A 101 -23.62 -1.97 -0.02
C SER A 101 -22.46 -1.69 -0.98
N THR A 102 -22.65 -2.02 -2.25
CA THR A 102 -21.66 -1.77 -3.31
C THR A 102 -21.20 -0.31 -3.39
N PRO A 103 -22.09 0.71 -3.23
CA PRO A 103 -21.64 2.10 -3.21
C PRO A 103 -20.68 2.44 -2.05
N VAL A 104 -20.89 1.85 -0.87
CA VAL A 104 -20.01 2.05 0.30
C VAL A 104 -18.62 1.49 0.01
N MET A 105 -18.55 0.28 -0.57
CA MET A 105 -17.27 -0.31 -0.99
C MET A 105 -16.58 0.53 -2.06
N GLY A 106 -17.32 1.04 -3.03
CA GLY A 106 -16.81 1.95 -4.06
C GLY A 106 -16.22 3.24 -3.47
N GLY A 107 -16.92 3.85 -2.52
CA GLY A 107 -16.45 5.04 -1.80
C GLY A 107 -15.18 4.77 -1.00
N PHE A 108 -15.13 3.65 -0.28
CA PHE A 108 -13.96 3.24 0.49
C PHE A 108 -12.72 3.04 -0.40
N ILE A 109 -12.86 2.31 -1.50
CA ILE A 109 -11.75 2.09 -2.46
C ILE A 109 -11.29 3.42 -3.06
N SER A 110 -12.22 4.28 -3.47
CA SER A 110 -11.88 5.60 -4.03
C SER A 110 -11.13 6.47 -3.02
N GLY A 111 -11.56 6.49 -1.77
CA GLY A 111 -10.88 7.22 -0.69
C GLY A 111 -9.44 6.73 -0.48
N ILE A 112 -9.23 5.42 -0.43
CA ILE A 112 -7.88 4.85 -0.32
C ILE A 112 -7.01 5.20 -1.52
N CYS A 113 -7.54 5.13 -2.74
CA CYS A 113 -6.79 5.51 -3.94
C CYS A 113 -6.31 6.97 -3.86
N VAL A 114 -7.18 7.89 -3.44
CA VAL A 114 -6.81 9.31 -3.25
C VAL A 114 -5.72 9.44 -2.19
N THR A 115 -5.86 8.77 -1.05
CA THR A 115 -4.86 8.80 0.02
C THR A 115 -3.50 8.32 -0.47
N ILE A 116 -3.46 7.21 -1.20
CA ILE A 116 -2.19 6.66 -1.73
C ILE A 116 -1.55 7.63 -2.73
N ILE A 117 -2.34 8.26 -3.61
CA ILE A 117 -1.82 9.27 -4.54
C ILE A 117 -1.20 10.42 -3.75
N LEU A 118 -1.90 10.97 -2.76
CA LEU A 118 -1.39 12.05 -1.94
C LEU A 118 -0.11 11.68 -1.17
N MET A 119 -0.01 10.45 -0.69
CA MET A 119 1.22 9.95 -0.04
C MET A 119 2.42 9.89 -0.98
N GLN A 120 2.23 9.72 -2.28
CA GLN A 120 3.32 9.62 -3.26
C GLN A 120 3.73 10.98 -3.85
N VAL A 121 2.88 12.01 -3.76
CA VAL A 121 3.20 13.36 -4.30
C VAL A 121 4.51 13.92 -3.72
N PRO A 122 4.77 13.89 -2.41
CA PRO A 122 6.03 14.39 -1.85
C PRO A 122 7.26 13.67 -2.41
N LYS A 123 7.17 12.36 -2.70
CA LYS A 123 8.27 11.62 -3.34
C LYS A 123 8.63 12.16 -4.71
N ILE A 124 7.63 12.50 -5.52
CA ILE A 124 7.85 13.08 -6.85
C ILE A 124 8.52 14.47 -6.73
N LEU A 125 8.21 15.19 -5.67
CA LEU A 125 8.84 16.48 -5.34
C LEU A 125 10.24 16.34 -4.74
N GLY A 126 10.73 15.11 -4.49
CA GLY A 126 12.04 14.83 -3.91
C GLY A 126 12.07 14.81 -2.37
N GLY A 127 10.91 14.83 -1.74
CA GLY A 127 10.74 14.67 -0.29
C GLY A 127 10.55 13.22 0.16
N THR A 128 10.26 13.07 1.43
CA THR A 128 9.89 11.77 2.02
C THR A 128 8.42 11.43 1.75
N THR A 129 8.07 10.14 1.76
CA THR A 129 6.67 9.71 1.63
C THR A 129 5.80 10.39 2.69
N GLY A 130 4.68 10.95 2.26
CA GLY A 130 3.68 11.52 3.18
C GLY A 130 3.13 10.44 4.11
N LYS A 131 2.83 10.81 5.34
CA LYS A 131 2.30 9.91 6.39
C LYS A 131 1.17 10.61 7.11
N GLY A 132 0.32 9.81 7.77
CA GLY A 132 -0.78 10.32 8.57
C GLY A 132 -2.11 10.44 7.83
N GLU A 133 -3.01 11.26 8.38
CA GLU A 133 -4.34 11.48 7.84
C GLU A 133 -4.33 12.45 6.64
N LEU A 134 -5.46 12.57 5.93
CA LEU A 134 -5.58 13.42 4.74
C LEU A 134 -5.16 14.89 4.97
N LEU A 135 -5.46 15.44 6.15
CA LEU A 135 -5.07 16.81 6.50
C LEU A 135 -3.55 16.92 6.67
N GLU A 136 -2.94 16.00 7.40
CA GLU A 136 -1.50 15.95 7.60
C GLU A 136 -0.75 15.73 6.28
N LEU A 137 -1.32 14.90 5.39
CA LEU A 137 -0.76 14.68 4.05
C LEU A 137 -0.77 15.94 3.20
N THR A 138 -1.86 16.70 3.25
CA THR A 138 -1.94 17.98 2.50
C THR A 138 -0.98 19.02 3.06
N GLU A 139 -0.83 19.12 4.38
CA GLU A 139 0.12 19.99 5.04
C GLU A 139 1.57 19.59 4.68
N HIS A 140 1.89 18.30 4.75
CA HIS A 140 3.19 17.77 4.35
C HIS A 140 3.54 18.06 2.88
N ILE A 141 2.55 18.02 1.98
CA ILE A 141 2.75 18.39 0.57
C ILE A 141 3.06 19.88 0.47
N LEU A 142 2.29 20.73 1.16
CA LEU A 142 2.51 22.19 1.14
C LEU A 142 3.90 22.56 1.68
N ASP A 143 4.35 21.89 2.73
CA ASP A 143 5.68 22.08 3.31
C ASP A 143 6.81 21.58 2.39
N THR A 144 6.55 20.57 1.57
CA THR A 144 7.53 20.02 0.63
C THR A 144 7.69 20.89 -0.62
N VAL A 145 6.64 21.58 -1.05
CA VAL A 145 6.66 22.43 -2.27
C VAL A 145 7.77 23.49 -2.28
N PRO A 146 8.03 24.26 -1.19
CA PRO A 146 9.10 25.26 -1.18
C PRO A 146 10.52 24.66 -1.30
N HIS A 147 10.67 23.40 -0.89
CA HIS A 147 11.95 22.68 -0.85
C HIS A 147 12.07 21.62 -1.96
N MET A 148 11.24 21.73 -3.01
CA MET A 148 11.19 20.72 -4.07
C MET A 148 12.51 20.63 -4.84
N ASN A 149 12.88 19.39 -5.16
CA ASN A 149 14.04 19.12 -6.01
C ASN A 149 13.60 19.07 -7.47
N TRP A 150 14.01 20.05 -8.27
CA TRP A 150 13.69 20.14 -9.69
C TRP A 150 14.14 18.91 -10.49
N LEU A 151 15.25 18.28 -10.11
CA LEU A 151 15.74 17.06 -10.77
C LEU A 151 14.82 15.88 -10.49
N ALA A 152 14.34 15.72 -9.25
CA ALA A 152 13.39 14.68 -8.88
C ALA A 152 12.07 14.85 -9.61
N LEU A 153 11.54 16.09 -9.66
CA LEU A 153 10.32 16.39 -10.39
C LEU A 153 10.46 16.10 -11.87
N LEU A 154 11.56 16.54 -12.50
CA LEU A 154 11.83 16.30 -13.92
C LEU A 154 11.91 14.80 -14.19
N LEU A 155 12.61 14.04 -13.35
CA LEU A 155 12.74 12.60 -13.47
C LEU A 155 11.37 11.90 -13.31
N GLY A 156 10.54 12.33 -12.37
CA GLY A 156 9.18 11.82 -12.19
C GLY A 156 8.29 12.08 -13.41
N VAL A 157 8.32 13.30 -13.95
CA VAL A 157 7.55 13.68 -15.16
C VAL A 157 8.04 12.91 -16.38
N VAL A 158 9.35 12.80 -16.57
CA VAL A 158 9.95 12.04 -17.71
C VAL A 158 9.56 10.57 -17.61
N THR A 159 9.68 9.98 -16.43
CA THR A 159 9.30 8.57 -16.22
C THR A 159 7.80 8.35 -16.50
N PHE A 160 6.94 9.24 -15.98
CA PHE A 160 5.51 9.16 -16.26
C PHE A 160 5.19 9.29 -17.75
N ALA A 161 5.80 10.26 -18.44
CA ALA A 161 5.63 10.44 -19.87
C ALA A 161 6.15 9.22 -20.66
N ALA A 162 7.31 8.68 -20.28
CA ALA A 162 7.87 7.47 -20.89
C ALA A 162 6.92 6.28 -20.76
N ILE A 163 6.37 6.03 -19.56
CA ILE A 163 5.40 4.97 -19.32
C ILE A 163 4.15 5.15 -20.20
N GLN A 164 3.63 6.37 -20.30
CA GLN A 164 2.45 6.65 -21.13
C GLN A 164 2.72 6.44 -22.62
N ILE A 165 3.88 6.85 -23.10
CA ILE A 165 4.31 6.65 -24.50
C ILE A 165 4.51 5.16 -24.78
N LEU A 166 5.24 4.45 -23.91
CA LEU A 166 5.46 3.01 -24.06
C LEU A 166 4.16 2.22 -24.04
N LYS A 167 3.22 2.56 -23.14
CA LYS A 167 1.89 1.94 -23.08
C LYS A 167 1.12 2.09 -24.37
N ARG A 168 1.33 3.19 -25.10
CA ARG A 168 0.69 3.42 -26.40
C ARG A 168 1.35 2.64 -27.52
N ILE A 169 2.68 2.45 -27.46
CA ILE A 169 3.46 1.76 -28.49
C ILE A 169 3.39 0.24 -28.32
N ILE A 170 3.49 -0.25 -27.06
CA ILE A 170 3.55 -1.69 -26.75
C ILE A 170 2.47 -2.02 -25.68
N PRO A 171 1.19 -2.10 -26.09
CA PRO A 171 0.09 -2.28 -25.12
C PRO A 171 0.08 -3.65 -24.41
N LYS A 172 0.82 -4.64 -24.92
CA LYS A 172 0.90 -6.00 -24.34
C LYS A 172 2.02 -6.16 -23.30
N PHE A 173 2.89 -5.17 -23.15
CA PHE A 173 4.01 -5.26 -22.20
C PHE A 173 3.57 -4.78 -20.81
N PRO A 174 3.88 -5.52 -19.73
CA PRO A 174 3.53 -5.13 -18.37
C PRO A 174 4.41 -3.97 -17.90
N MET A 175 3.98 -2.73 -18.18
CA MET A 175 4.73 -1.49 -17.89
C MET A 175 5.03 -1.27 -16.40
N ALA A 176 4.37 -2.01 -15.49
CA ALA A 176 4.64 -1.94 -14.06
C ALA A 176 5.98 -2.59 -13.66
N VAL A 177 6.70 -3.22 -14.58
CA VAL A 177 7.99 -3.89 -14.34
C VAL A 177 9.18 -3.01 -14.77
N VAL A 178 8.94 -1.97 -15.57
CA VAL A 178 9.92 -0.99 -16.04
C VAL A 178 10.05 0.14 -15.05
#